data_b75f549622fa15f60cb8abef510628e0
#
_entry.id   b75f549622fa15f60cb8abef510628e0
#
_cell.length_a   1.000
_cell.length_b   1.000
_cell.length_c   1.000
_cell.angle_alpha   90.00
_cell.angle_beta   90.00
_cell.angle_gamma   90.00
#
_symmetry.space_group_name_H-M   'P 1'
#
loop_
_entity.id
_entity.type
_entity.pdbx_description
1 polymer ?
#
loop_
_entity_poly.entity_id
_entity_poly.type
_entity_poly.pdbx_seq_one_letter_code
_entity_poly.pdbx_strand_id
1 'polypeptide(L)'
;MRSVPALLGLALTVTLTGVLDAQAVTNPYRPDYTWGDLPDGRSWGSVSAMYPSPEGDLWVAERCGQNTCVGSDVDPVLLLDTDGNVLRSFGSGLLAWPHGMFVESNGNVWITDGSASGAEDVGLGHAVRKFSSTGELLMTLGVPGEPGDPPTHLTRPNDVLVAPDGSIFVADGHGPAGPNRIMKFAADGTHVATFGESGYAPGEFLEPHALAMDSQGRLFVGDRYNNRIQIFDQEGSFIAAWTQFGRPSGLFIDENDLIYVADSESGPARNDYTGQRNAGWERGIRVGDARTGWVFHFIPETWNNPNLGVMSFSGPEGVAVDSEGNIYGGEVSQRRVVKHMRIQPVMVPRRPPGG
;
A
#
# COMPACT_ATOMS: atom_id res chain seq x y z
N MET A 1 -51.73 -61.20 34.28
CA MET A 1 -51.09 -59.94 34.68
C MET A 1 -49.61 -60.03 34.38
N ARG A 2 -49.12 -59.45 33.34
CA ARG A 2 -47.71 -59.37 32.97
C ARG A 2 -47.26 -57.95 33.02
N SER A 3 -46.33 -57.61 33.90
CA SER A 3 -45.74 -56.33 34.08
C SER A 3 -44.68 -56.06 33.00
N VAL A 4 -44.81 -54.91 32.32
CA VAL A 4 -43.80 -54.40 31.35
C VAL A 4 -42.88 -53.42 32.10
N PRO A 5 -41.56 -53.52 32.00
CA PRO A 5 -40.66 -52.55 32.60
C PRO A 5 -40.52 -51.31 31.68
N ALA A 6 -40.62 -50.14 32.27
CA ALA A 6 -40.37 -48.85 31.61
C ALA A 6 -38.84 -48.64 31.51
N LEU A 7 -38.35 -48.46 30.29
CA LEU A 7 -36.97 -47.98 30.00
C LEU A 7 -36.96 -46.43 30.11
N LEU A 8 -36.23 -45.95 31.14
CA LEU A 8 -35.87 -44.53 31.25
C LEU A 8 -34.74 -44.24 30.28
N GLY A 9 -34.99 -43.53 29.21
CA GLY A 9 -33.97 -42.98 28.31
C GLY A 9 -33.35 -41.73 28.92
N LEU A 10 -32.06 -41.77 29.24
CA LEU A 10 -31.24 -40.64 29.68
C LEU A 10 -30.85 -39.86 28.44
N ALA A 11 -31.43 -38.72 28.16
CA ALA A 11 -31.03 -37.80 27.10
C ALA A 11 -29.82 -36.98 27.60
N LEU A 12 -28.63 -37.26 27.06
CA LEU A 12 -27.43 -36.48 27.30
C LEU A 12 -27.44 -35.27 26.39
N THR A 13 -27.85 -34.10 26.90
CA THR A 13 -27.72 -32.82 26.22
C THR A 13 -26.29 -32.31 26.36
N VAL A 14 -25.47 -32.51 25.32
CA VAL A 14 -24.17 -31.82 25.19
C VAL A 14 -24.43 -30.40 24.74
N THR A 15 -24.39 -29.45 25.65
CA THR A 15 -24.34 -28.01 25.31
C THR A 15 -22.90 -27.70 24.93
N LEU A 16 -22.62 -27.61 23.61
CA LEU A 16 -21.42 -26.97 23.12
C LEU A 16 -21.62 -25.44 23.27
N THR A 17 -21.18 -24.89 24.38
CA THR A 17 -20.94 -23.46 24.52
C THR A 17 -19.51 -23.18 24.02
N GLY A 18 -19.30 -23.24 22.73
CA GLY A 18 -18.13 -22.62 22.08
C GLY A 18 -18.41 -21.12 22.03
N VAL A 19 -17.99 -20.37 23.04
CA VAL A 19 -17.82 -18.93 22.90
C VAL A 19 -16.70 -18.75 21.88
N LEU A 20 -17.03 -18.45 20.65
CA LEU A 20 -16.10 -17.84 19.72
C LEU A 20 -15.79 -16.45 20.34
N ASP A 21 -14.72 -16.36 21.13
CA ASP A 21 -14.12 -15.08 21.42
C ASP A 21 -13.68 -14.49 20.09
N ALA A 22 -14.52 -13.64 19.52
CA ALA A 22 -14.11 -12.73 18.44
C ALA A 22 -13.03 -11.85 19.07
N GLN A 23 -11.77 -12.19 18.81
CA GLN A 23 -10.64 -11.44 19.34
C GLN A 23 -10.75 -10.03 18.80
N ALA A 24 -11.00 -9.07 19.69
CA ALA A 24 -11.15 -7.68 19.32
C ALA A 24 -9.85 -7.20 18.66
N VAL A 25 -9.98 -6.62 17.49
CA VAL A 25 -8.85 -5.94 16.81
C VAL A 25 -8.39 -4.80 17.70
N THR A 26 -7.10 -4.76 18.01
CA THR A 26 -6.53 -3.79 18.96
C THR A 26 -5.78 -2.68 18.23
N ASN A 27 -5.54 -1.54 18.91
CA ASN A 27 -4.67 -0.48 18.42
C ASN A 27 -3.57 -0.20 19.45
N PRO A 28 -2.37 -0.80 19.31
CA PRO A 28 -1.25 -0.58 20.21
C PRO A 28 -0.37 0.61 19.82
N TYR A 29 -0.88 1.55 19.05
CA TYR A 29 -0.13 2.69 18.51
C TYR A 29 -0.70 4.03 19.00
N ARG A 30 0.16 5.05 19.07
CA ARG A 30 -0.20 6.44 19.33
C ARG A 30 0.28 7.31 18.16
N PRO A 31 -0.59 8.12 17.54
CA PRO A 31 -0.19 8.99 16.44
C PRO A 31 0.64 10.17 16.92
N ASP A 32 1.64 10.53 16.12
CA ASP A 32 2.35 11.80 16.12
C ASP A 32 2.08 12.49 14.78
N TYR A 33 1.38 13.61 14.84
CA TYR A 33 1.00 14.41 13.67
C TYR A 33 2.02 15.50 13.34
N THR A 34 3.11 15.60 14.10
CA THR A 34 4.13 16.64 13.97
C THR A 34 5.43 16.12 13.38
N TRP A 35 5.50 14.81 13.10
CA TRP A 35 6.69 14.19 12.54
C TRP A 35 6.99 14.70 11.13
N GLY A 36 8.27 15.00 10.86
CA GLY A 36 8.77 15.37 9.54
C GLY A 36 8.58 16.84 9.22
N ASP A 37 9.22 17.72 9.97
CA ASP A 37 9.34 19.14 9.65
C ASP A 37 10.27 19.34 8.44
N LEU A 38 9.74 19.91 7.36
CA LEU A 38 10.53 20.20 6.16
C LEU A 38 11.33 21.50 6.33
N PRO A 39 12.58 21.56 5.81
CA PRO A 39 13.43 22.73 5.95
C PRO A 39 12.87 23.95 5.20
N ASP A 40 13.37 25.16 5.56
CA ASP A 40 13.11 26.43 4.88
C ASP A 40 11.63 26.82 4.79
N GLY A 41 10.78 26.36 5.72
CA GLY A 41 9.35 26.65 5.75
C GLY A 41 8.56 25.95 4.63
N ARG A 42 9.14 24.95 3.99
CA ARG A 42 8.46 24.10 3.01
C ARG A 42 7.31 23.35 3.68
N SER A 43 6.20 23.24 3.00
CA SER A 43 5.08 22.40 3.42
C SER A 43 5.10 21.08 2.65
N TRP A 44 4.61 20.02 3.28
CA TRP A 44 4.36 18.76 2.61
C TRP A 44 3.39 18.92 1.43
N GLY A 45 3.67 18.27 0.32
CA GLY A 45 2.69 17.96 -0.71
C GLY A 45 1.93 16.67 -0.38
N SER A 46 1.16 16.19 -1.34
CA SER A 46 0.50 14.88 -1.23
C SER A 46 1.56 13.78 -1.08
N VAL A 47 1.52 13.03 0.03
CA VAL A 47 2.46 11.94 0.32
C VAL A 47 1.81 10.62 -0.07
N SER A 48 2.31 9.99 -1.14
CA SER A 48 1.73 8.76 -1.69
C SER A 48 2.56 7.51 -1.43
N ALA A 49 3.88 7.65 -1.25
CA ALA A 49 4.75 6.50 -1.07
C ALA A 49 5.81 6.74 0.01
N MET A 50 6.13 5.66 0.71
CA MET A 50 7.17 5.63 1.73
C MET A 50 7.79 4.23 1.77
N TYR A 51 9.09 4.17 2.08
CA TYR A 51 9.78 2.90 2.21
C TYR A 51 10.99 3.03 3.15
N PRO A 52 11.26 2.03 4.02
CA PRO A 52 12.43 2.07 4.90
C PRO A 52 13.72 1.96 4.08
N SER A 53 14.76 2.69 4.48
CA SER A 53 16.10 2.51 3.95
C SER A 53 16.80 1.32 4.63
N PRO A 54 17.83 0.74 4.00
CA PRO A 54 18.63 -0.30 4.66
C PRO A 54 19.32 0.15 5.96
N GLU A 55 19.54 1.45 6.12
CA GLU A 55 20.15 2.06 7.30
C GLU A 55 19.17 2.32 8.43
N GLY A 56 17.86 2.17 8.18
CA GLY A 56 16.78 2.37 9.15
C GLY A 56 16.13 3.75 9.10
N ASP A 57 16.55 4.61 8.16
CA ASP A 57 15.89 5.87 7.85
C ASP A 57 14.67 5.64 6.95
N LEU A 58 13.90 6.68 6.64
CA LEU A 58 12.68 6.57 5.85
C LEU A 58 12.75 7.40 4.57
N TRP A 59 12.63 6.73 3.42
CA TRP A 59 12.37 7.40 2.16
C TRP A 59 10.90 7.78 2.06
N VAL A 60 10.64 9.00 1.60
CA VAL A 60 9.28 9.55 1.41
C VAL A 60 9.21 10.21 0.04
N ALA A 61 8.18 9.90 -0.73
CA ALA A 61 7.85 10.61 -1.96
C ALA A 61 6.61 11.50 -1.74
N GLU A 62 6.77 12.78 -2.06
CA GLU A 62 5.69 13.76 -1.97
C GLU A 62 5.61 14.59 -3.26
N ARG A 63 4.50 15.28 -3.47
CA ARG A 63 4.21 15.98 -4.73
C ARG A 63 4.51 17.48 -4.63
N CYS A 64 5.78 17.83 -4.29
CA CYS A 64 6.37 19.18 -4.37
C CYS A 64 5.55 20.26 -3.64
N GLY A 65 5.09 20.00 -2.41
CA GLY A 65 4.24 20.90 -1.63
C GLY A 65 2.80 21.06 -2.17
N GLN A 66 2.47 20.34 -3.24
CA GLN A 66 1.20 20.39 -3.96
C GLN A 66 0.60 18.98 -4.13
N ASN A 67 -0.12 18.74 -5.23
CA ASN A 67 -0.50 17.41 -5.71
C ASN A 67 0.09 17.12 -7.10
N THR A 68 1.14 17.81 -7.46
CA THR A 68 1.91 17.62 -8.70
C THR A 68 3.26 18.30 -8.56
N CYS A 69 4.27 17.79 -9.25
CA CYS A 69 5.58 18.41 -9.39
C CYS A 69 5.81 19.08 -10.76
N VAL A 70 4.80 19.10 -11.63
CA VAL A 70 4.91 19.76 -12.94
C VAL A 70 5.26 21.24 -12.75
N GLY A 71 6.40 21.66 -13.33
CA GLY A 71 6.91 23.03 -13.23
C GLY A 71 7.50 23.42 -11.88
N SER A 72 7.77 22.45 -11.01
CA SER A 72 8.40 22.69 -9.70
C SER A 72 9.89 22.37 -9.73
N ASP A 73 10.68 23.20 -9.04
CA ASP A 73 12.12 22.98 -8.80
C ASP A 73 12.39 22.26 -7.45
N VAL A 74 11.35 21.80 -6.79
CA VAL A 74 11.44 21.16 -5.49
C VAL A 74 11.74 19.66 -5.66
N ASP A 75 12.67 19.12 -4.86
CA ASP A 75 12.94 17.71 -4.79
C ASP A 75 11.78 16.94 -4.15
N PRO A 76 11.13 16.01 -4.83
CA PRO A 76 9.99 15.29 -4.30
C PRO A 76 10.34 14.02 -3.52
N VAL A 77 11.58 13.53 -3.61
CA VAL A 77 12.04 12.30 -2.92
C VAL A 77 12.97 12.71 -1.79
N LEU A 78 12.59 12.37 -0.57
CA LEU A 78 13.25 12.80 0.66
C LEU A 78 13.68 11.58 1.49
N LEU A 79 14.88 11.59 2.03
CA LEU A 79 15.31 10.68 3.10
C LEU A 79 15.24 11.41 4.42
N LEU A 80 14.50 10.86 5.38
CA LEU A 80 14.36 11.43 6.72
C LEU A 80 14.86 10.41 7.76
N ASP A 81 15.48 10.92 8.82
CA ASP A 81 15.78 10.10 9.99
C ASP A 81 14.49 9.77 10.78
N THR A 82 14.60 8.91 11.78
CA THR A 82 13.45 8.50 12.60
C THR A 82 12.86 9.62 13.46
N ASP A 83 13.59 10.73 13.63
CA ASP A 83 13.13 11.95 14.32
C ASP A 83 12.41 12.90 13.35
N GLY A 84 12.49 12.66 12.03
CA GLY A 84 11.83 13.43 10.98
C GLY A 84 12.69 14.55 10.38
N ASN A 85 14.00 14.55 10.60
CA ASN A 85 14.90 15.50 9.97
C ASN A 85 15.26 15.05 8.56
N VAL A 86 15.22 15.95 7.58
CA VAL A 86 15.61 15.65 6.21
C VAL A 86 17.12 15.50 6.11
N LEU A 87 17.58 14.31 5.74
CA LEU A 87 18.99 13.97 5.53
C LEU A 87 19.43 14.23 4.09
N ARG A 88 18.53 14.01 3.13
CA ARG A 88 18.80 14.11 1.69
C ARG A 88 17.51 14.28 0.90
N SER A 89 17.61 14.94 -0.26
CA SER A 89 16.53 15.01 -1.24
C SER A 89 17.06 14.98 -2.67
N PHE A 90 16.20 14.56 -3.61
CA PHE A 90 16.48 14.57 -5.04
C PHE A 90 15.19 14.45 -5.88
N GLY A 91 15.35 14.54 -7.21
CA GLY A 91 14.30 14.22 -8.19
C GLY A 91 13.59 15.41 -8.78
N SER A 92 14.03 16.65 -8.44
CA SER A 92 13.54 17.89 -9.07
C SER A 92 13.63 17.80 -10.60
N GLY A 93 12.54 18.18 -11.28
CA GLY A 93 12.47 18.19 -12.75
C GLY A 93 12.45 16.82 -13.41
N LEU A 94 12.47 15.73 -12.64
CA LEU A 94 12.46 14.37 -13.16
C LEU A 94 11.13 13.62 -12.92
N LEU A 95 10.28 14.11 -12.05
CA LEU A 95 9.03 13.48 -11.66
C LEU A 95 7.89 14.50 -11.76
N ALA A 96 6.76 14.10 -12.34
CA ALA A 96 5.55 14.91 -12.39
C ALA A 96 4.58 14.53 -11.24
N TRP A 97 4.45 13.26 -10.98
CA TRP A 97 3.46 12.73 -10.04
C TRP A 97 3.96 11.45 -9.39
N PRO A 98 4.98 11.57 -8.49
CA PRO A 98 5.50 10.42 -7.77
C PRO A 98 4.37 9.72 -7.02
N HIS A 99 4.33 8.36 -7.10
CA HIS A 99 3.20 7.61 -6.58
C HIS A 99 3.62 6.40 -5.74
N GLY A 100 4.29 5.40 -6.28
CA GLY A 100 4.76 4.22 -5.57
C GLY A 100 6.29 4.22 -5.40
N MET A 101 6.79 3.45 -4.43
CA MET A 101 8.21 3.41 -4.11
C MET A 101 8.65 2.01 -3.66
N PHE A 102 9.86 1.64 -4.06
CA PHE A 102 10.59 0.48 -3.52
C PHE A 102 12.07 0.85 -3.31
N VAL A 103 12.67 0.34 -2.23
CA VAL A 103 14.10 0.55 -1.95
C VAL A 103 14.81 -0.80 -1.92
N GLU A 104 15.83 -0.95 -2.76
CA GLU A 104 16.68 -2.15 -2.79
C GLU A 104 17.60 -2.21 -1.57
N SER A 105 18.07 -3.39 -1.23
CA SER A 105 19.02 -3.62 -0.12
C SER A 105 20.37 -2.89 -0.28
N ASN A 106 20.72 -2.48 -1.49
CA ASN A 106 21.90 -1.65 -1.79
C ASN A 106 21.61 -0.14 -1.70
N GLY A 107 20.39 0.26 -1.31
CA GLY A 107 19.96 1.63 -1.13
C GLY A 107 19.45 2.33 -2.40
N ASN A 108 19.38 1.66 -3.56
CA ASN A 108 18.77 2.24 -4.75
C ASN A 108 17.27 2.40 -4.56
N VAL A 109 16.73 3.51 -5.07
CA VAL A 109 15.33 3.91 -4.89
C VAL A 109 14.60 3.85 -6.22
N TRP A 110 13.52 3.10 -6.24
CA TRP A 110 12.60 3.05 -7.37
C TRP A 110 11.37 3.91 -7.08
N ILE A 111 10.96 4.71 -8.06
CA ILE A 111 9.78 5.57 -7.97
C ILE A 111 8.93 5.40 -9.22
N THR A 112 7.64 5.19 -9.04
CA THR A 112 6.70 5.33 -10.14
C THR A 112 6.35 6.81 -10.34
N ASP A 113 6.32 7.24 -11.58
CA ASP A 113 5.85 8.55 -12.01
C ASP A 113 4.55 8.35 -12.81
N GLY A 114 3.40 8.54 -12.15
CA GLY A 114 2.09 8.33 -12.74
C GLY A 114 1.82 9.30 -13.88
N SER A 115 0.84 10.17 -13.74
CA SER A 115 0.62 11.30 -14.65
C SER A 115 -0.19 12.37 -13.95
N ALA A 116 0.14 13.61 -14.22
CA ALA A 116 -0.60 14.80 -13.78
C ALA A 116 -0.91 15.70 -14.97
N SER A 117 -1.84 16.63 -14.81
CA SER A 117 -2.14 17.60 -15.86
C SER A 117 -0.90 18.37 -16.30
N GLY A 118 -0.59 18.34 -17.59
CA GLY A 118 0.59 18.99 -18.18
C GLY A 118 1.89 18.20 -18.06
N ALA A 119 1.88 17.00 -17.49
CA ALA A 119 3.07 16.16 -17.38
C ALA A 119 3.60 15.73 -18.76
N GLU A 120 2.72 15.29 -19.63
CA GLU A 120 3.03 14.86 -21.00
C GLU A 120 3.64 16.00 -21.83
N ASP A 121 3.16 17.24 -21.65
CA ASP A 121 3.67 18.43 -22.35
C ASP A 121 5.15 18.72 -22.04
N VAL A 122 5.63 18.23 -20.90
CA VAL A 122 7.03 18.40 -20.45
C VAL A 122 7.83 17.10 -20.45
N GLY A 123 7.28 16.02 -21.05
CA GLY A 123 7.95 14.72 -21.16
C GLY A 123 8.11 13.99 -19.82
N LEU A 124 7.14 14.10 -18.92
CA LEU A 124 7.11 13.44 -17.61
C LEU A 124 5.88 12.55 -17.46
N GLY A 125 5.86 11.73 -16.40
CA GLY A 125 4.82 10.76 -16.15
C GLY A 125 4.99 9.48 -16.97
N HIS A 126 4.11 8.50 -16.76
CA HIS A 126 4.03 7.22 -17.47
C HIS A 126 5.32 6.39 -17.44
N ALA A 127 6.10 6.52 -16.37
CA ALA A 127 7.40 5.87 -16.25
C ALA A 127 7.67 5.36 -14.82
N VAL A 128 8.61 4.44 -14.71
CA VAL A 128 9.23 4.07 -13.44
C VAL A 128 10.71 4.44 -13.53
N ARG A 129 11.23 5.09 -12.49
CA ARG A 129 12.62 5.55 -12.43
C ARG A 129 13.36 4.88 -11.29
N LYS A 130 14.57 4.41 -11.57
CA LYS A 130 15.51 3.93 -10.57
C LYS A 130 16.57 4.99 -10.34
N PHE A 131 16.79 5.35 -9.08
CA PHE A 131 17.84 6.25 -8.65
C PHE A 131 18.85 5.54 -7.75
N SER A 132 20.08 6.01 -7.74
CA SER A 132 21.00 5.67 -6.65
C SER A 132 20.52 6.30 -5.34
N SER A 133 21.06 5.84 -4.21
CA SER A 133 20.79 6.47 -2.89
C SER A 133 21.22 7.94 -2.82
N THR A 134 21.96 8.44 -3.80
CA THR A 134 22.38 9.85 -3.91
C THR A 134 21.61 10.65 -4.97
N GLY A 135 20.61 10.03 -5.63
CA GLY A 135 19.73 10.70 -6.59
C GLY A 135 20.21 10.67 -8.05
N GLU A 136 21.26 9.89 -8.39
CA GLU A 136 21.63 9.67 -9.78
C GLU A 136 20.61 8.77 -10.47
N LEU A 137 20.08 9.18 -11.63
CA LEU A 137 19.15 8.36 -12.43
C LEU A 137 19.90 7.21 -13.08
N LEU A 138 19.54 5.98 -12.70
CA LEU A 138 20.21 4.75 -13.15
C LEU A 138 19.44 4.01 -14.23
N MET A 139 18.09 4.05 -14.20
CA MET A 139 17.23 3.35 -15.15
C MET A 139 15.88 4.05 -15.28
N THR A 140 15.26 3.89 -16.45
CA THR A 140 13.86 4.29 -16.71
C THR A 140 13.15 3.14 -17.41
N LEU A 141 11.97 2.74 -16.90
CA LEU A 141 11.03 1.86 -17.55
C LEU A 141 9.84 2.70 -18.06
N GLY A 142 9.34 2.39 -19.24
CA GLY A 142 8.35 3.22 -19.92
C GLY A 142 9.02 4.32 -20.74
N VAL A 143 8.20 5.11 -21.44
CA VAL A 143 8.63 6.29 -22.20
C VAL A 143 8.02 7.52 -21.51
N PRO A 144 8.84 8.36 -20.84
CA PRO A 144 8.31 9.50 -20.10
C PRO A 144 7.50 10.44 -20.99
N GLY A 145 6.29 10.79 -20.52
CA GLY A 145 5.34 11.62 -21.26
C GLY A 145 4.49 10.88 -22.29
N GLU A 146 4.74 9.59 -22.53
CA GLU A 146 4.05 8.84 -23.57
C GLU A 146 3.34 7.61 -22.97
N PRO A 147 2.01 7.68 -22.71
CA PRO A 147 1.26 6.51 -22.29
C PRO A 147 1.15 5.48 -23.43
N GLY A 148 1.09 4.19 -23.09
CA GLY A 148 0.93 3.18 -24.11
C GLY A 148 1.00 1.74 -23.61
N ASP A 149 1.25 0.82 -24.55
CA ASP A 149 1.19 -0.61 -24.32
C ASP A 149 2.57 -1.28 -24.23
N PRO A 150 2.63 -2.48 -23.60
CA PRO A 150 3.85 -3.29 -23.60
C PRO A 150 4.37 -3.55 -25.02
N PRO A 151 5.65 -3.81 -25.19
CA PRO A 151 6.66 -4.04 -24.16
C PRO A 151 7.36 -2.78 -23.63
N THR A 152 7.15 -1.62 -24.24
CA THR A 152 7.97 -0.42 -24.02
C THR A 152 7.29 0.69 -23.23
N HIS A 153 5.96 0.72 -23.19
CA HIS A 153 5.22 1.80 -22.56
C HIS A 153 4.48 1.34 -21.29
N LEU A 154 4.23 2.31 -20.42
CA LEU A 154 3.37 2.22 -19.25
C LEU A 154 2.22 3.23 -19.38
N THR A 155 1.15 3.03 -18.63
CA THR A 155 0.03 3.98 -18.61
C THR A 155 -0.38 4.25 -17.17
N ARG A 156 0.20 5.26 -16.54
CA ARG A 156 0.01 5.65 -15.13
C ARG A 156 0.40 4.54 -14.16
N PRO A 157 1.69 4.19 -14.04
CA PRO A 157 2.14 3.20 -13.06
C PRO A 157 1.85 3.66 -11.63
N ASN A 158 1.25 2.76 -10.84
CA ASN A 158 0.90 3.00 -9.45
C ASN A 158 2.04 2.64 -8.52
N ASP A 159 2.58 1.43 -8.65
CA ASP A 159 3.59 0.93 -7.73
C ASP A 159 4.61 0.06 -8.43
N VAL A 160 5.77 -0.10 -7.78
CA VAL A 160 6.89 -0.90 -8.26
C VAL A 160 7.45 -1.74 -7.12
N LEU A 161 7.84 -2.97 -7.44
CA LEU A 161 8.47 -3.90 -6.51
C LEU A 161 9.60 -4.65 -7.22
N VAL A 162 10.73 -4.83 -6.54
CA VAL A 162 11.83 -5.66 -7.04
C VAL A 162 11.94 -6.92 -6.18
N ALA A 163 11.78 -8.07 -6.82
CA ALA A 163 11.90 -9.38 -6.18
C ALA A 163 13.37 -9.72 -5.86
N PRO A 164 13.64 -10.68 -4.96
CA PRO A 164 15.01 -11.06 -4.58
C PRO A 164 15.87 -11.59 -5.74
N ASP A 165 15.27 -12.10 -6.81
CA ASP A 165 15.97 -12.55 -8.03
C ASP A 165 16.28 -11.39 -9.00
N GLY A 166 15.85 -10.17 -8.68
CA GLY A 166 15.99 -8.97 -9.50
C GLY A 166 14.83 -8.74 -10.47
N SER A 167 13.83 -9.61 -10.55
CA SER A 167 12.62 -9.36 -11.34
C SER A 167 11.89 -8.12 -10.83
N ILE A 168 11.44 -7.26 -11.74
CA ILE A 168 10.75 -6.01 -11.41
C ILE A 168 9.28 -6.16 -11.76
N PHE A 169 8.40 -5.86 -10.82
CA PHE A 169 6.94 -5.84 -11.01
C PHE A 169 6.43 -4.41 -10.96
N VAL A 170 5.59 -4.03 -11.90
CA VAL A 170 4.96 -2.70 -11.97
C VAL A 170 3.45 -2.87 -12.05
N ALA A 171 2.73 -2.30 -11.11
CA ALA A 171 1.28 -2.14 -11.19
C ALA A 171 0.97 -0.94 -12.07
N ASP A 172 0.29 -1.15 -13.21
CA ASP A 172 0.07 -0.13 -14.23
C ASP A 172 -1.42 0.09 -14.48
N GLY A 173 -1.90 1.31 -14.27
CA GLY A 173 -3.29 1.66 -14.54
C GLY A 173 -3.99 2.47 -13.46
N HIS A 174 -3.42 3.60 -13.02
CA HIS A 174 -4.10 4.49 -12.08
C HIS A 174 -5.38 5.08 -12.67
N GLY A 175 -6.48 4.93 -11.90
CA GLY A 175 -7.81 5.39 -12.27
C GLY A 175 -8.64 4.36 -13.06
N PRO A 176 -9.95 4.60 -13.17
CA PRO A 176 -10.90 3.60 -13.64
C PRO A 176 -10.76 3.24 -15.14
N ALA A 177 -10.08 4.07 -15.91
CA ALA A 177 -9.83 3.86 -17.34
C ALA A 177 -8.43 3.33 -17.63
N GLY A 178 -7.66 2.96 -16.61
CA GLY A 178 -6.32 2.41 -16.78
C GLY A 178 -6.34 1.00 -17.38
N PRO A 179 -5.21 0.50 -17.88
CA PRO A 179 -5.09 -0.86 -18.43
C PRO A 179 -5.24 -1.95 -17.36
N ASN A 180 -5.11 -1.60 -16.07
CA ASN A 180 -5.32 -2.50 -14.92
C ASN A 180 -4.53 -3.82 -15.05
N ARG A 181 -3.22 -3.69 -15.16
CA ARG A 181 -2.31 -4.80 -15.42
C ARG A 181 -1.10 -4.78 -14.50
N ILE A 182 -0.44 -5.92 -14.37
CA ILE A 182 0.89 -6.06 -13.76
C ILE A 182 1.88 -6.37 -14.87
N MET A 183 2.96 -5.59 -14.95
CA MET A 183 4.04 -5.82 -15.90
C MET A 183 5.27 -6.35 -15.16
N LYS A 184 5.84 -7.44 -15.67
CA LYS A 184 7.09 -8.05 -15.18
C LYS A 184 8.23 -7.70 -16.12
N PHE A 185 9.34 -7.23 -15.54
CA PHE A 185 10.58 -6.96 -16.26
C PHE A 185 11.73 -7.75 -15.63
N ALA A 186 12.74 -8.06 -16.42
CA ALA A 186 14.02 -8.55 -15.93
C ALA A 186 14.81 -7.43 -15.23
N ALA A 187 15.88 -7.78 -14.52
CA ALA A 187 16.72 -6.83 -13.78
C ALA A 187 17.38 -5.75 -14.66
N ASP A 188 17.54 -6.01 -15.95
CA ASP A 188 18.06 -5.06 -16.94
C ASP A 188 16.98 -4.14 -17.55
N GLY A 189 15.72 -4.27 -17.12
CA GLY A 189 14.59 -3.52 -17.64
C GLY A 189 13.93 -4.12 -18.90
N THR A 190 14.36 -5.28 -19.34
CA THR A 190 13.72 -5.98 -20.48
C THR A 190 12.33 -6.50 -20.04
N HIS A 191 11.28 -6.17 -20.78
CA HIS A 191 9.93 -6.67 -20.53
C HIS A 191 9.88 -8.20 -20.70
N VAL A 192 9.31 -8.90 -19.72
CA VAL A 192 9.22 -10.37 -19.67
C VAL A 192 7.78 -10.84 -19.88
N ALA A 193 6.83 -10.25 -19.15
CA ALA A 193 5.43 -10.67 -19.17
C ALA A 193 4.50 -9.54 -18.73
N THR A 194 3.24 -9.67 -19.11
CA THR A 194 2.14 -8.84 -18.59
C THR A 194 0.98 -9.76 -18.24
N PHE A 195 0.35 -9.56 -17.09
CA PHE A 195 -0.85 -10.28 -16.68
C PHE A 195 -1.85 -9.35 -16.01
N GLY A 196 -3.11 -9.79 -15.99
CA GLY A 196 -4.24 -9.00 -15.52
C GLY A 196 -4.86 -8.13 -16.61
N GLU A 197 -6.12 -7.85 -16.42
CA GLU A 197 -6.96 -6.98 -17.24
C GLU A 197 -8.06 -6.37 -16.39
N SER A 198 -8.82 -5.42 -16.94
CA SER A 198 -9.92 -4.78 -16.23
C SER A 198 -11.06 -5.74 -15.92
N GLY A 199 -11.44 -5.88 -14.64
CA GLY A 199 -12.57 -6.70 -14.25
C GLY A 199 -12.62 -7.07 -12.77
N TYR A 200 -13.47 -8.06 -12.44
CA TYR A 200 -13.80 -8.47 -11.06
C TYR A 200 -13.41 -9.92 -10.75
N ALA A 201 -13.12 -10.73 -11.77
CA ALA A 201 -12.75 -12.12 -11.57
C ALA A 201 -11.35 -12.26 -10.92
N PRO A 202 -10.97 -13.46 -10.44
CA PRO A 202 -9.59 -13.73 -10.05
C PRO A 202 -8.63 -13.47 -11.22
N GLY A 203 -7.58 -12.67 -10.96
CA GLY A 203 -6.63 -12.26 -11.99
C GLY A 203 -7.02 -11.02 -12.80
N GLU A 204 -8.25 -10.53 -12.65
CA GLU A 204 -8.69 -9.24 -13.19
C GLU A 204 -8.58 -8.16 -12.10
N PHE A 205 -8.36 -6.90 -12.48
CA PHE A 205 -8.16 -5.79 -11.55
C PHE A 205 -9.05 -4.59 -11.87
N LEU A 206 -9.36 -3.81 -10.83
CA LEU A 206 -9.79 -2.43 -10.96
C LEU A 206 -8.85 -1.56 -10.11
N GLU A 207 -7.90 -0.94 -10.78
CA GLU A 207 -6.84 -0.13 -10.21
C GLU A 207 -5.92 -0.94 -9.25
N PRO A 208 -5.04 -1.80 -9.83
CA PRO A 208 -3.96 -2.41 -9.05
C PRO A 208 -3.04 -1.29 -8.54
N HIS A 209 -3.10 -1.03 -7.21
CA HIS A 209 -2.62 0.23 -6.65
C HIS A 209 -1.33 0.08 -5.86
N ALA A 210 -1.11 -1.06 -5.24
CA ALA A 210 0.07 -1.32 -4.41
C ALA A 210 0.56 -2.74 -4.58
N LEU A 211 1.86 -2.94 -4.40
CA LEU A 211 2.56 -4.21 -4.51
C LEU A 211 3.34 -4.50 -3.23
N ALA A 212 3.34 -5.75 -2.79
CA ALA A 212 4.25 -6.24 -1.77
C ALA A 212 4.61 -7.70 -2.06
N MET A 213 5.67 -8.20 -1.44
CA MET A 213 6.08 -9.60 -1.56
C MET A 213 6.42 -10.16 -0.19
N ASP A 214 5.99 -11.38 0.09
CA ASP A 214 6.33 -12.05 1.34
C ASP A 214 7.63 -12.89 1.23
N SER A 215 8.05 -13.47 2.35
CA SER A 215 9.26 -14.29 2.41
C SER A 215 9.20 -15.57 1.56
N GLN A 216 8.00 -15.97 1.10
CA GLN A 216 7.79 -17.10 0.19
C GLN A 216 7.85 -16.69 -1.29
N GLY A 217 8.04 -15.41 -1.59
CA GLY A 217 8.06 -14.87 -2.94
C GLY A 217 6.67 -14.75 -3.58
N ARG A 218 5.60 -14.74 -2.77
CA ARG A 218 4.24 -14.49 -3.26
C ARG A 218 4.05 -12.98 -3.47
N LEU A 219 3.50 -12.62 -4.61
CA LEU A 219 3.18 -11.25 -4.98
C LEU A 219 1.77 -10.89 -4.49
N PHE A 220 1.69 -9.85 -3.66
CA PHE A 220 0.44 -9.28 -3.16
C PHE A 220 0.12 -8.02 -3.95
N VAL A 221 -1.07 -7.96 -4.53
CA VAL A 221 -1.55 -6.83 -5.33
C VAL A 221 -2.76 -6.21 -4.65
N GLY A 222 -2.66 -4.96 -4.26
CA GLY A 222 -3.78 -4.18 -3.76
C GLY A 222 -4.72 -3.80 -4.91
N ASP A 223 -5.77 -4.57 -5.11
CA ASP A 223 -6.81 -4.36 -6.12
C ASP A 223 -7.87 -3.39 -5.55
N ARG A 224 -7.51 -2.09 -5.57
CA ARG A 224 -8.11 -1.04 -4.75
C ARG A 224 -9.62 -0.91 -4.96
N TYR A 225 -10.07 -0.77 -6.19
CA TYR A 225 -11.48 -0.57 -6.49
C TYR A 225 -12.31 -1.85 -6.38
N ASN A 226 -11.68 -3.01 -6.32
CA ASN A 226 -12.32 -4.27 -5.97
C ASN A 226 -12.33 -4.55 -4.45
N ASN A 227 -11.78 -3.64 -3.63
CA ASN A 227 -11.73 -3.77 -2.16
C ASN A 227 -11.13 -5.10 -1.71
N ARG A 228 -10.02 -5.52 -2.33
CA ARG A 228 -9.36 -6.80 -2.06
C ARG A 228 -7.85 -6.71 -2.28
N ILE A 229 -7.14 -7.64 -1.67
CA ILE A 229 -5.77 -7.98 -2.04
C ILE A 229 -5.83 -9.27 -2.83
N GLN A 230 -5.22 -9.35 -3.99
CA GLN A 230 -5.02 -10.60 -4.71
C GLN A 230 -3.57 -11.07 -4.55
N ILE A 231 -3.38 -12.38 -4.43
CA ILE A 231 -2.08 -13.01 -4.21
C ILE A 231 -1.77 -13.90 -5.40
N PHE A 232 -0.55 -13.78 -5.93
CA PHE A 232 -0.07 -14.49 -7.11
C PHE A 232 1.29 -15.15 -6.84
N ASP A 233 1.66 -16.13 -7.66
CA ASP A 233 3.06 -16.46 -7.83
C ASP A 233 3.76 -15.42 -8.74
N GLN A 234 5.07 -15.54 -8.90
CA GLN A 234 5.83 -14.58 -9.72
C GLN A 234 5.63 -14.76 -11.23
N GLU A 235 4.95 -15.79 -11.65
CA GLU A 235 4.54 -16.06 -13.03
C GLU A 235 3.14 -15.50 -13.35
N GLY A 236 2.46 -14.90 -12.33
CA GLY A 236 1.14 -14.31 -12.45
C GLY A 236 -0.01 -15.29 -12.28
N SER A 237 0.24 -16.51 -11.77
CA SER A 237 -0.81 -17.46 -11.45
C SER A 237 -1.51 -17.07 -10.15
N PHE A 238 -2.83 -16.95 -10.19
CA PHE A 238 -3.65 -16.59 -9.01
C PHE A 238 -3.60 -17.66 -7.92
N ILE A 239 -3.36 -17.24 -6.67
CA ILE A 239 -3.31 -18.10 -5.48
C ILE A 239 -4.53 -17.88 -4.59
N ALA A 240 -4.81 -16.62 -4.21
CA ALA A 240 -5.88 -16.29 -3.27
C ALA A 240 -6.34 -14.83 -3.41
N ALA A 241 -7.50 -14.51 -2.82
CA ALA A 241 -7.96 -13.14 -2.67
C ALA A 241 -8.44 -12.91 -1.23
N TRP A 242 -8.11 -11.72 -0.67
CA TRP A 242 -8.43 -11.31 0.69
C TRP A 242 -9.21 -10.00 0.70
N THR A 243 -10.35 -9.98 1.39
CA THR A 243 -11.22 -8.80 1.50
C THR A 243 -11.20 -8.15 2.88
N GLN A 244 -10.56 -8.79 3.86
CA GLN A 244 -10.56 -8.35 5.27
C GLN A 244 -9.63 -7.18 5.57
N PHE A 245 -8.91 -6.66 4.57
CA PHE A 245 -8.00 -5.53 4.72
C PHE A 245 -8.60 -4.18 4.26
N GLY A 246 -9.85 -4.17 3.82
CA GLY A 246 -10.54 -2.96 3.36
C GLY A 246 -10.23 -2.64 1.89
N ARG A 247 -9.98 -1.35 1.60
CA ARG A 247 -9.71 -0.82 0.26
C ARG A 247 -8.21 -0.48 0.15
N PRO A 248 -7.36 -1.43 -0.28
CA PRO A 248 -5.91 -1.31 -0.16
C PRO A 248 -5.35 -0.23 -1.09
N SER A 249 -4.85 0.84 -0.51
CA SER A 249 -4.14 1.91 -1.22
C SER A 249 -2.63 1.74 -1.14
N GLY A 250 -2.09 1.30 -0.01
CA GLY A 250 -0.69 0.98 0.20
C GLY A 250 -0.50 -0.38 0.86
N LEU A 251 0.56 -1.08 0.49
CA LEU A 251 0.96 -2.35 1.06
C LEU A 251 2.43 -2.32 1.48
N PHE A 252 2.73 -2.85 2.65
CA PHE A 252 4.08 -3.14 3.09
C PHE A 252 4.08 -4.50 3.79
N ILE A 253 5.07 -5.35 3.52
CA ILE A 253 5.30 -6.61 4.24
C ILE A 253 6.70 -6.58 4.80
N ASP A 254 6.84 -6.77 6.11
CA ASP A 254 8.13 -6.78 6.79
C ASP A 254 8.81 -8.16 6.75
N GLU A 255 10.05 -8.21 7.26
CA GLU A 255 10.87 -9.43 7.33
C GLU A 255 10.25 -10.58 8.16
N ASN A 256 9.24 -10.29 8.98
CA ASN A 256 8.52 -11.25 9.80
C ASN A 256 7.21 -11.73 9.15
N ASP A 257 6.96 -11.38 7.89
CA ASP A 257 5.70 -11.58 7.17
C ASP A 257 4.50 -10.89 7.85
N LEU A 258 4.71 -9.77 8.53
CA LEU A 258 3.60 -8.90 8.92
C LEU A 258 3.23 -8.01 7.75
N ILE A 259 1.94 -8.01 7.39
CA ILE A 259 1.39 -7.16 6.34
C ILE A 259 0.74 -5.92 6.95
N TYR A 260 1.10 -4.76 6.41
CA TYR A 260 0.56 -3.45 6.75
C TYR A 260 -0.19 -2.91 5.55
N VAL A 261 -1.47 -2.62 5.73
CA VAL A 261 -2.36 -2.21 4.63
C VAL A 261 -2.96 -0.85 4.94
N ALA A 262 -2.59 0.15 4.16
CA ALA A 262 -3.18 1.47 4.21
C ALA A 262 -4.48 1.48 3.40
N ASP A 263 -5.55 1.98 4.01
CA ASP A 263 -6.86 2.18 3.41
C ASP A 263 -7.19 3.67 3.46
N SER A 264 -7.01 4.36 2.35
CA SER A 264 -7.21 5.81 2.26
C SER A 264 -8.65 6.21 1.90
N GLU A 265 -9.47 5.29 1.41
CA GLU A 265 -10.71 5.65 0.73
C GLU A 265 -11.98 4.97 1.22
N SER A 266 -11.92 3.93 2.08
CA SER A 266 -13.14 3.32 2.64
C SER A 266 -14.00 4.35 3.37
N GLY A 267 -15.31 4.17 3.36
CA GLY A 267 -16.22 5.07 4.04
C GLY A 267 -17.65 4.98 3.52
N PRO A 268 -18.57 5.85 4.01
CA PRO A 268 -19.93 5.88 3.56
C PRO A 268 -20.00 6.15 2.06
N ALA A 269 -20.89 5.41 1.38
CA ALA A 269 -21.10 5.49 -0.05
C ALA A 269 -21.25 6.94 -0.53
N ARG A 270 -20.37 7.39 -1.40
CA ARG A 270 -20.46 8.64 -2.16
C ARG A 270 -20.18 8.34 -3.62
N ASN A 271 -20.62 9.23 -4.49
CA ASN A 271 -20.39 9.16 -5.93
C ASN A 271 -18.87 9.28 -6.23
N ASP A 272 -18.12 8.20 -6.05
CA ASP A 272 -16.84 8.04 -6.71
C ASP A 272 -17.04 7.45 -8.10
N TYR A 273 -15.98 7.37 -8.86
CA TYR A 273 -16.00 6.87 -10.25
C TYR A 273 -16.55 5.45 -10.39
N THR A 274 -16.53 4.67 -9.31
CA THR A 274 -16.95 3.26 -9.29
C THR A 274 -18.25 3.03 -8.53
N GLY A 275 -18.71 4.00 -7.72
CA GLY A 275 -19.85 3.84 -6.81
C GLY A 275 -19.61 2.87 -5.66
N GLN A 276 -18.38 2.41 -5.44
CA GLN A 276 -18.05 1.30 -4.54
C GLN A 276 -16.97 1.68 -3.50
N ARG A 277 -17.30 2.59 -2.59
CA ARG A 277 -16.36 3.03 -1.54
C ARG A 277 -16.26 2.11 -0.32
N ASN A 278 -16.47 0.81 -0.48
CA ASN A 278 -16.40 -0.13 0.63
C ASN A 278 -17.23 0.33 1.85
N ALA A 279 -18.51 0.56 1.62
CA ALA A 279 -19.44 1.09 2.61
C ALA A 279 -19.47 0.21 3.88
N GLY A 280 -19.41 0.87 5.06
CA GLY A 280 -19.38 0.18 6.35
C GLY A 280 -17.96 -0.14 6.85
N TRP A 281 -16.92 0.19 6.07
CA TRP A 281 -15.54 0.09 6.49
C TRP A 281 -14.97 1.46 6.86
N GLU A 282 -14.05 1.47 7.82
CA GLU A 282 -13.31 2.67 8.24
C GLU A 282 -11.93 2.70 7.59
N ARG A 283 -11.49 3.91 7.24
CA ARG A 283 -10.12 4.19 6.78
C ARG A 283 -9.12 4.05 7.91
N GLY A 284 -7.88 3.78 7.55
CA GLY A 284 -6.78 3.63 8.48
C GLY A 284 -5.80 2.55 8.04
N ILE A 285 -4.98 2.08 8.97
CA ILE A 285 -3.98 1.05 8.69
C ILE A 285 -4.38 -0.25 9.39
N ARG A 286 -4.44 -1.35 8.63
CA ARG A 286 -4.66 -2.70 9.15
C ARG A 286 -3.34 -3.45 9.17
N VAL A 287 -3.07 -4.13 10.29
CA VAL A 287 -1.88 -4.97 10.45
C VAL A 287 -2.31 -6.42 10.60
N GLY A 288 -1.69 -7.28 9.84
CA GLY A 288 -2.02 -8.72 9.82
C GLY A 288 -0.82 -9.61 9.55
N ASP A 289 -1.10 -10.89 9.40
CA ASP A 289 -0.12 -11.93 9.05
C ASP A 289 -0.24 -12.23 7.55
N ALA A 290 0.81 -11.99 6.77
CA ALA A 290 0.84 -12.22 5.32
C ALA A 290 0.72 -13.70 4.93
N ARG A 291 0.99 -14.63 5.85
CA ARG A 291 0.88 -16.07 5.59
C ARG A 291 -0.57 -16.55 5.66
N THR A 292 -1.39 -15.91 6.49
CA THR A 292 -2.75 -16.39 6.82
C THR A 292 -3.86 -15.40 6.48
N GLY A 293 -3.52 -14.12 6.28
CA GLY A 293 -4.50 -13.04 6.09
C GLY A 293 -5.21 -12.61 7.38
N TRP A 294 -4.77 -13.09 8.56
CA TRP A 294 -5.41 -12.73 9.80
C TRP A 294 -5.05 -11.29 10.21
N VAL A 295 -6.08 -10.42 10.37
CA VAL A 295 -5.93 -9.03 10.82
C VAL A 295 -6.04 -8.99 12.34
N PHE A 296 -5.04 -8.44 13.02
CA PHE A 296 -5.00 -8.36 14.48
C PHE A 296 -4.89 -6.94 15.03
N HIS A 297 -4.48 -5.93 14.24
CA HIS A 297 -4.53 -4.54 14.63
C HIS A 297 -5.23 -3.68 13.58
N PHE A 298 -5.90 -2.65 14.04
CA PHE A 298 -6.46 -1.60 13.22
C PHE A 298 -6.17 -0.25 13.87
N ILE A 299 -5.52 0.62 13.11
CA ILE A 299 -5.25 2.01 13.47
C ILE A 299 -6.23 2.85 12.68
N PRO A 300 -7.36 3.27 13.26
CA PRO A 300 -8.33 4.09 12.53
C PRO A 300 -7.76 5.47 12.22
N GLU A 301 -8.16 6.04 11.11
CA GLU A 301 -7.97 7.46 10.87
C GLU A 301 -8.81 8.25 11.87
N THR A 302 -8.14 8.99 12.77
CA THR A 302 -8.80 9.72 13.85
C THR A 302 -8.99 11.21 13.57
N TRP A 303 -8.53 11.67 12.40
CA TRP A 303 -8.51 13.09 12.14
C TRP A 303 -9.79 13.58 11.48
N ASN A 304 -10.73 14.05 12.29
CA ASN A 304 -11.85 14.86 11.85
C ASN A 304 -11.47 16.34 11.98
N ASN A 305 -11.01 17.00 10.90
CA ASN A 305 -10.96 18.44 10.88
C ASN A 305 -12.35 18.99 10.53
N PRO A 306 -13.09 19.54 11.50
CA PRO A 306 -14.44 20.07 11.24
C PRO A 306 -14.42 21.26 10.28
N ASN A 307 -13.25 21.89 10.06
CA ASN A 307 -13.10 23.03 9.16
C ASN A 307 -12.89 22.65 7.69
N LEU A 308 -12.56 21.38 7.40
CA LEU A 308 -12.38 20.89 6.02
C LEU A 308 -13.66 20.33 5.41
N GLY A 309 -14.80 20.48 6.11
CA GLY A 309 -16.06 19.89 5.68
C GLY A 309 -16.01 18.35 5.67
N VAL A 310 -17.15 17.73 5.36
CA VAL A 310 -17.36 16.27 5.40
C VAL A 310 -16.50 15.47 4.41
N MET A 311 -15.47 16.06 3.80
CA MET A 311 -14.80 15.60 2.59
C MET A 311 -13.28 15.55 2.65
N SER A 312 -12.70 15.25 3.80
CA SER A 312 -11.33 14.75 3.82
C SER A 312 -11.32 13.34 3.18
N PHE A 313 -10.86 13.27 1.94
CA PHE A 313 -10.87 12.02 1.14
C PHE A 313 -9.65 11.15 1.38
N SER A 314 -8.84 11.41 2.38
CA SER A 314 -7.67 10.58 2.56
C SER A 314 -7.41 10.19 3.99
N GLY A 315 -7.40 8.91 4.19
CA GLY A 315 -6.58 8.24 5.16
C GLY A 315 -5.16 8.07 4.58
N PRO A 316 -4.33 7.26 5.22
CA PRO A 316 -2.99 6.93 4.74
C PRO A 316 -3.05 6.21 3.39
N GLU A 317 -2.26 6.68 2.41
CA GLU A 317 -2.07 6.03 1.12
C GLU A 317 -0.76 5.25 1.11
N GLY A 318 0.37 5.90 1.42
CA GLY A 318 1.63 5.22 1.65
C GLY A 318 1.72 4.62 3.06
N VAL A 319 2.41 3.50 3.21
CA VAL A 319 2.69 2.89 4.51
C VAL A 319 4.09 2.32 4.54
N ALA A 320 4.83 2.58 5.63
CA ALA A 320 6.13 1.99 5.91
C ALA A 320 6.29 1.74 7.41
N VAL A 321 7.29 0.92 7.77
CA VAL A 321 7.54 0.54 9.17
C VAL A 321 9.03 0.61 9.45
N ASP A 322 9.42 1.21 10.58
CA ASP A 322 10.82 1.25 11.02
C ASP A 322 11.20 -0.01 11.83
N SER A 323 12.49 -0.15 12.14
CA SER A 323 13.02 -1.29 12.90
C SER A 323 12.50 -1.36 14.35
N GLU A 324 11.93 -0.28 14.89
CA GLU A 324 11.30 -0.25 16.21
C GLU A 324 9.83 -0.67 16.14
N GLY A 325 9.29 -0.83 14.93
CA GLY A 325 7.91 -1.19 14.65
C GLY A 325 6.95 0.00 14.73
N ASN A 326 7.44 1.24 14.65
CA ASN A 326 6.58 2.39 14.41
C ASN A 326 6.09 2.37 12.97
N ILE A 327 4.84 2.74 12.75
CA ILE A 327 4.21 2.75 11.44
C ILE A 327 4.10 4.20 10.96
N TYR A 328 4.46 4.43 9.71
CA TYR A 328 4.33 5.72 9.06
C TYR A 328 3.24 5.67 8.01
N GLY A 329 2.29 6.60 8.06
CA GLY A 329 1.20 6.74 7.10
C GLY A 329 1.34 8.04 6.31
N GLY A 330 1.50 7.96 5.00
CA GLY A 330 1.54 9.11 4.09
C GLY A 330 0.14 9.51 3.66
N GLU A 331 -0.24 10.76 3.89
CA GLU A 331 -1.59 11.26 3.61
C GLU A 331 -1.59 12.20 2.40
N VAL A 332 -2.37 11.85 1.38
CA VAL A 332 -2.47 12.62 0.13
C VAL A 332 -3.22 13.94 0.32
N SER A 333 -4.45 13.89 0.86
CA SER A 333 -5.26 15.11 0.98
C SER A 333 -4.84 16.00 2.15
N GLN A 334 -4.37 15.40 3.23
CA GLN A 334 -3.90 16.12 4.43
C GLN A 334 -2.48 16.66 4.24
N ARG A 335 -1.75 16.13 3.25
CA ARG A 335 -0.39 16.54 2.90
C ARG A 335 0.53 16.51 4.12
N ARG A 336 0.77 15.32 4.62
CA ARG A 336 1.63 15.09 5.79
C ARG A 336 2.03 13.62 5.90
N VAL A 337 2.95 13.34 6.79
CA VAL A 337 3.22 12.00 7.32
C VAL A 337 2.71 11.92 8.76
N VAL A 338 2.08 10.82 9.13
CA VAL A 338 1.72 10.52 10.52
C VAL A 338 2.58 9.37 11.00
N LYS A 339 3.38 9.59 12.05
CA LYS A 339 4.12 8.53 12.73
C LYS A 339 3.25 7.93 13.80
N HIS A 340 2.90 6.67 13.67
CA HIS A 340 2.19 5.91 14.69
C HIS A 340 3.20 5.19 15.57
N MET A 341 3.52 5.78 16.72
CA MET A 341 4.49 5.24 17.67
C MET A 341 3.94 4.01 18.36
N ARG A 342 4.71 2.95 18.36
CA ARG A 342 4.35 1.70 19.03
C ARG A 342 4.47 1.86 20.55
N ILE A 343 3.35 1.71 21.25
CA ILE A 343 3.29 1.87 22.72
C ILE A 343 3.27 0.55 23.48
N GLN A 344 3.08 -0.58 22.79
CA GLN A 344 3.09 -1.92 23.36
C GLN A 344 3.73 -2.91 22.37
N PRO A 345 4.38 -3.99 22.84
CA PRO A 345 4.83 -5.04 21.93
C PRO A 345 3.65 -5.55 21.10
N VAL A 346 3.84 -5.72 19.80
CA VAL A 346 2.87 -6.41 18.95
C VAL A 346 2.83 -7.85 19.43
N MET A 347 1.82 -8.20 20.22
CA MET A 347 1.54 -9.58 20.53
C MET A 347 0.85 -10.16 19.30
N VAL A 348 1.59 -10.89 18.48
CA VAL A 348 0.96 -11.77 17.48
C VAL A 348 0.15 -12.80 18.29
N PRO A 349 -1.18 -12.70 18.29
CA PRO A 349 -1.97 -13.62 19.08
C PRO A 349 -1.70 -15.03 18.58
N ARG A 350 -1.54 -15.98 19.49
CA ARG A 350 -1.40 -17.38 19.10
C ARG A 350 -2.68 -17.81 18.41
N ARG A 351 -2.54 -18.36 17.22
CA ARG A 351 -3.67 -18.94 16.47
C ARG A 351 -4.44 -19.89 17.39
N PRO A 352 -5.79 -19.79 17.48
CA PRO A 352 -6.55 -20.79 18.22
C PRO A 352 -6.28 -22.17 17.61
N PRO A 353 -6.07 -23.21 18.42
CA PRO A 353 -5.84 -24.56 17.93
C PRO A 353 -7.08 -25.00 17.15
N GLY A 354 -6.95 -25.27 15.85
CA GLY A 354 -7.98 -25.92 15.03
C GLY A 354 -8.66 -25.06 13.95
N GLY A 355 -7.98 -24.08 13.37
CA GLY A 355 -8.41 -23.40 12.15
C GLY A 355 -7.59 -23.85 10.94
#